data_50e364359bb39a1322adcc62e4bab815
#
_entry.id   50e364359bb39a1322adcc62e4bab815
#
_cell.length_a   1.000
_cell.length_b   1.000
_cell.length_c   1.000
_cell.angle_alpha   90.00
_cell.angle_beta   90.00
_cell.angle_gamma   90.00
#
_symmetry.space_group_name_H-M   'P 1'
#
loop_
_entity.id
_entity.type
_entity.pdbx_description
1 polymer ?
#
loop_
_entity_poly.entity_id
_entity_poly.type
_entity_poly.pdbx_seq_one_letter_code
_entity_poly.pdbx_strand_id
1 'polypeptide(L)'
;MKIISSTHLKELDKYTIANEPITSIDLMERAAHELTRTIMRRWDASFHIVVFAGPGNNGGDALAVARLLSQQNYRVEVFLFNTKGKLSEECQINLNRLKECGSIYFTEVSTKFDPPVLTEKHLVVDGLFGSGLNKPLNGGFAAVVKYINASKSPVVAIDIPSGLMGEDNTYNIRQNIMRADVTLSIQLPKLSFFFPENEDIVGEWELLNIGLKTEFIETVESSFFTTEEVEIRNLIKPRKRFAHKGAFGHGLLIAGSYGMAGASILSARACLRSGIGLLTVHVPIHNHDLMQSTVPEAIVH
;
A
#
# COMPACT_ATOMS: atom_id res chain seq x y z
N MET A 1 -6.54 -12.59 1.72
CA MET A 1 -5.14 -12.53 1.17
C MET A 1 -4.13 -12.59 2.32
N LYS A 2 -3.05 -13.38 2.19
CA LYS A 2 -1.92 -13.38 3.15
C LYS A 2 -1.07 -12.11 3.00
N ILE A 3 -0.61 -11.55 4.13
CA ILE A 3 0.40 -10.49 4.15
C ILE A 3 1.73 -11.18 4.47
N ILE A 4 2.68 -11.14 3.55
CA ILE A 4 3.98 -11.78 3.68
C ILE A 4 5.09 -10.76 3.93
N SER A 5 6.21 -11.21 4.52
CA SER A 5 7.33 -10.31 4.84
C SER A 5 8.07 -9.83 3.59
N SER A 6 8.79 -8.73 3.72
CA SER A 6 9.66 -8.19 2.65
C SER A 6 10.71 -9.19 2.17
N THR A 7 11.13 -10.13 3.02
CA THR A 7 12.02 -11.23 2.63
C THR A 7 11.31 -12.20 1.69
N HIS A 8 10.09 -12.62 2.02
CA HIS A 8 9.30 -13.51 1.18
C HIS A 8 8.85 -12.84 -0.13
N LEU A 9 8.67 -11.50 -0.14
CA LEU A 9 8.42 -10.78 -1.40
C LEU A 9 9.58 -10.96 -2.40
N LYS A 10 10.83 -10.86 -1.93
CA LYS A 10 12.01 -11.12 -2.77
C LYS A 10 12.11 -12.58 -3.24
N GLU A 11 11.64 -13.51 -2.42
CA GLU A 11 11.58 -14.92 -2.80
C GLU A 11 10.48 -15.18 -3.84
N LEU A 12 9.35 -14.47 -3.73
CA LEU A 12 8.26 -14.51 -4.71
C LEU A 12 8.73 -14.01 -6.09
N ASP A 13 9.52 -12.93 -6.13
CA ASP A 13 10.12 -12.45 -7.39
C ASP A 13 11.02 -13.54 -8.01
N LYS A 14 11.92 -14.13 -7.21
CA LYS A 14 12.81 -15.20 -7.66
C LYS A 14 12.05 -16.44 -8.13
N TYR A 15 11.01 -16.81 -7.39
CA TYR A 15 10.14 -17.93 -7.77
C TYR A 15 9.44 -17.66 -9.10
N THR A 16 8.94 -16.44 -9.29
CA THR A 16 8.29 -16.04 -10.53
C THR A 16 9.27 -16.12 -11.71
N ILE A 17 10.47 -15.54 -11.58
CA ILE A 17 11.52 -15.59 -12.61
C ILE A 17 11.92 -17.04 -12.94
N ALA A 18 11.99 -17.91 -11.95
CA ALA A 18 12.35 -19.32 -12.16
C ALA A 18 11.24 -20.16 -12.83
N ASN A 19 9.97 -19.77 -12.66
CA ASN A 19 8.81 -20.54 -13.13
C ASN A 19 8.01 -19.87 -14.27
N GLU A 20 8.45 -18.72 -14.73
CA GLU A 20 7.97 -18.02 -15.91
C GLU A 20 9.16 -17.72 -16.82
N PRO A 21 9.07 -17.86 -18.18
CA PRO A 21 10.19 -17.53 -19.06
C PRO A 21 10.38 -16.01 -19.16
N ILE A 22 10.73 -15.37 -18.03
CA ILE A 22 10.93 -13.94 -17.89
C ILE A 22 12.26 -13.65 -17.19
N THR A 23 12.97 -12.62 -17.64
CA THR A 23 14.18 -12.14 -16.95
C THR A 23 13.84 -11.17 -15.82
N SER A 24 14.77 -10.96 -14.88
CA SER A 24 14.58 -9.99 -13.79
C SER A 24 14.33 -8.58 -14.33
N ILE A 25 15.04 -8.17 -15.37
CA ILE A 25 14.87 -6.86 -16.00
C ILE A 25 13.53 -6.71 -16.73
N ASP A 26 13.00 -7.79 -17.30
CA ASP A 26 11.68 -7.76 -17.97
C ASP A 26 10.55 -7.76 -16.95
N LEU A 27 10.74 -8.41 -15.79
CA LEU A 27 9.79 -8.33 -14.67
C LEU A 27 9.74 -6.91 -14.10
N MET A 28 10.88 -6.25 -13.93
CA MET A 28 10.99 -4.84 -13.54
C MET A 28 10.33 -3.92 -14.59
N GLU A 29 10.53 -4.17 -15.87
CA GLU A 29 9.89 -3.41 -16.96
C GLU A 29 8.35 -3.53 -16.89
N ARG A 30 7.83 -4.74 -16.60
CA ARG A 30 6.40 -4.99 -16.38
C ARG A 30 5.87 -4.17 -15.20
N ALA A 31 6.59 -4.14 -14.08
CA ALA A 31 6.25 -3.31 -12.92
C ALA A 31 6.26 -1.81 -13.28
N ALA A 32 7.28 -1.35 -13.99
CA ALA A 32 7.40 0.04 -14.42
C ALA A 32 6.26 0.48 -15.35
N HIS A 33 5.77 -0.39 -16.23
CA HIS A 33 4.60 -0.12 -17.07
C HIS A 33 3.33 0.09 -16.23
N GLU A 34 3.06 -0.76 -15.23
CA GLU A 34 1.90 -0.61 -14.35
C GLU A 34 1.99 0.65 -13.48
N LEU A 35 3.18 0.94 -12.92
CA LEU A 35 3.47 2.18 -12.21
C LEU A 35 3.20 3.40 -13.09
N THR A 36 3.76 3.43 -14.29
CA THR A 36 3.60 4.53 -15.25
C THR A 36 2.14 4.73 -15.62
N ARG A 37 1.41 3.66 -15.96
CA ARG A 37 -0.02 3.71 -16.29
C ARG A 37 -0.85 4.30 -15.15
N THR A 38 -0.54 3.92 -13.92
CA THR A 38 -1.26 4.40 -12.73
C THR A 38 -0.94 5.86 -12.44
N ILE A 39 0.32 6.29 -12.61
CA ILE A 39 0.73 7.69 -12.48
C ILE A 39 -0.02 8.54 -13.52
N MET A 40 -0.01 8.13 -14.78
CA MET A 40 -0.69 8.85 -15.88
C MET A 40 -2.21 8.96 -15.69
N ARG A 41 -2.83 8.01 -15.03
CA ARG A 41 -4.27 8.05 -14.70
C ARG A 41 -4.61 9.13 -13.66
N ARG A 42 -3.66 9.47 -12.77
CA ARG A 42 -3.84 10.39 -11.63
C ARG A 42 -3.31 11.81 -11.92
N TRP A 43 -2.24 11.91 -12.68
CA TRP A 43 -1.57 13.18 -13.02
C TRP A 43 -1.31 13.27 -14.51
N ASP A 44 -1.77 14.34 -15.12
CA ASP A 44 -1.58 14.59 -16.54
C ASP A 44 -0.20 15.20 -16.87
N ALA A 45 0.11 15.37 -18.15
CA ALA A 45 1.42 15.86 -18.61
C ALA A 45 1.68 17.36 -18.31
N SER A 46 0.77 18.06 -17.63
CA SER A 46 1.02 19.42 -17.13
C SER A 46 1.93 19.42 -15.90
N PHE A 47 2.02 18.30 -15.19
CA PHE A 47 2.96 18.13 -14.09
C PHE A 47 4.38 17.91 -14.59
N HIS A 48 5.34 18.58 -13.94
CA HIS A 48 6.75 18.29 -14.10
C HIS A 48 7.16 17.17 -13.15
N ILE A 49 7.60 16.06 -13.68
CA ILE A 49 7.95 14.86 -12.89
C ILE A 49 9.38 15.00 -12.38
N VAL A 50 9.58 14.89 -11.07
CA VAL A 50 10.91 14.91 -10.43
C VAL A 50 11.13 13.59 -9.74
N VAL A 51 12.03 12.78 -10.30
CA VAL A 51 12.29 11.40 -9.83
C VAL A 51 13.53 11.38 -8.94
N PHE A 52 13.36 10.85 -7.74
CA PHE A 52 14.46 10.60 -6.79
C PHE A 52 14.72 9.09 -6.76
N ALA A 53 15.77 8.66 -7.43
CA ALA A 53 16.12 7.26 -7.56
C ALA A 53 17.30 6.87 -6.65
N GLY A 54 17.16 5.75 -5.95
CA GLY A 54 18.24 5.15 -5.16
C GLY A 54 19.11 4.19 -5.97
N PRO A 55 20.15 3.61 -5.37
CA PRO A 55 21.10 2.75 -6.08
C PRO A 55 20.63 1.29 -6.25
N GLY A 56 19.51 0.91 -5.62
CA GLY A 56 18.96 -0.45 -5.64
C GLY A 56 17.86 -0.64 -6.69
N ASN A 57 17.13 -1.77 -6.58
CA ASN A 57 16.06 -2.13 -7.52
C ASN A 57 14.92 -1.12 -7.55
N ASN A 58 14.53 -0.55 -6.40
CA ASN A 58 13.51 0.52 -6.37
C ASN A 58 13.94 1.75 -7.19
N GLY A 59 15.23 2.08 -7.17
CA GLY A 59 15.80 3.08 -8.08
C GLY A 59 15.75 2.64 -9.54
N GLY A 60 15.96 1.35 -9.82
CA GLY A 60 15.79 0.76 -11.14
C GLY A 60 14.38 0.92 -11.69
N ASP A 61 13.36 0.63 -10.85
CA ASP A 61 11.94 0.86 -11.17
C ASP A 61 11.68 2.34 -11.47
N ALA A 62 12.21 3.24 -10.62
CA ALA A 62 12.04 4.69 -10.79
C ALA A 62 12.69 5.21 -12.09
N LEU A 63 13.87 4.70 -12.47
CA LEU A 63 14.51 5.05 -13.73
C LEU A 63 13.71 4.55 -14.94
N ALA A 64 13.15 3.35 -14.87
CA ALA A 64 12.28 2.81 -15.91
C ALA A 64 10.99 3.64 -16.04
N VAL A 65 10.35 3.99 -14.92
CA VAL A 65 9.17 4.88 -14.88
C VAL A 65 9.50 6.26 -15.49
N ALA A 66 10.65 6.85 -15.13
CA ALA A 66 11.10 8.12 -15.68
C ALA A 66 11.22 8.07 -17.21
N ARG A 67 11.82 7.01 -17.73
CA ARG A 67 11.95 6.78 -19.17
C ARG A 67 10.58 6.63 -19.85
N LEU A 68 9.70 5.81 -19.28
CA LEU A 68 8.37 5.58 -19.85
C LEU A 68 7.50 6.85 -19.83
N LEU A 69 7.53 7.64 -18.76
CA LEU A 69 6.81 8.92 -18.66
C LEU A 69 7.35 9.93 -19.70
N SER A 70 8.68 10.00 -19.89
CA SER A 70 9.26 10.87 -20.91
C SER A 70 8.81 10.49 -22.33
N GLN A 71 8.67 9.21 -22.63
CA GLN A 71 8.13 8.72 -23.92
C GLN A 71 6.65 9.08 -24.11
N GLN A 72 5.94 9.40 -23.02
CA GLN A 72 4.54 9.88 -23.03
C GLN A 72 4.44 11.40 -22.94
N ASN A 73 5.51 12.13 -23.32
CA ASN A 73 5.60 13.58 -23.35
C ASN A 73 5.51 14.29 -21.99
N TYR A 74 5.77 13.59 -20.87
CA TYR A 74 5.97 14.26 -19.60
C TYR A 74 7.34 14.92 -19.57
N ARG A 75 7.41 16.11 -18.97
CA ARG A 75 8.69 16.72 -18.62
C ARG A 75 9.26 16.00 -17.40
N VAL A 76 10.44 15.38 -17.53
CA VAL A 76 11.03 14.52 -16.49
C VAL A 76 12.41 15.02 -16.12
N GLU A 77 12.66 15.13 -14.82
CA GLU A 77 13.97 15.36 -14.22
C GLU A 77 14.30 14.24 -13.26
N VAL A 78 15.52 13.70 -13.28
CA VAL A 78 15.92 12.54 -12.51
C VAL A 78 17.19 12.83 -11.71
N PHE A 79 17.14 12.53 -10.42
CA PHE A 79 18.27 12.53 -9.49
C PHE A 79 18.56 11.10 -9.04
N LEU A 80 19.68 10.54 -9.48
CA LEU A 80 20.15 9.21 -9.07
C LEU A 80 21.20 9.33 -7.96
N PHE A 81 20.87 8.84 -6.77
CA PHE A 81 21.76 8.89 -5.61
C PHE A 81 22.68 7.67 -5.57
N ASN A 82 23.88 7.82 -6.15
CA ASN A 82 24.91 6.79 -6.23
C ASN A 82 26.13 7.12 -5.35
N THR A 83 25.90 7.35 -4.05
CA THR A 83 26.92 7.81 -3.10
C THR A 83 28.03 6.77 -2.81
N LYS A 84 27.81 5.49 -3.15
CA LYS A 84 28.78 4.41 -2.94
C LYS A 84 29.42 3.91 -4.23
N GLY A 85 29.07 4.49 -5.38
CA GLY A 85 29.58 4.08 -6.70
C GLY A 85 29.17 2.64 -7.11
N LYS A 86 28.07 2.11 -6.54
CA LYS A 86 27.60 0.76 -6.83
C LYS A 86 26.07 0.76 -6.97
N LEU A 87 25.60 0.37 -8.12
CA LEU A 87 24.18 0.17 -8.44
C LEU A 87 23.85 -1.33 -8.45
N SER A 88 22.57 -1.69 -8.28
CA SER A 88 22.11 -3.03 -8.64
C SER A 88 22.21 -3.24 -10.16
N GLU A 89 22.21 -4.47 -10.59
CA GLU A 89 22.33 -4.82 -12.01
C GLU A 89 21.18 -4.20 -12.83
N GLU A 90 19.95 -4.37 -12.36
CA GLU A 90 18.75 -3.83 -13.01
C GLU A 90 18.73 -2.29 -13.00
N CYS A 91 19.20 -1.66 -11.92
CA CYS A 91 19.32 -0.21 -11.85
C CYS A 91 20.33 0.30 -12.88
N GLN A 92 21.48 -0.38 -13.04
CA GLN A 92 22.49 -0.03 -14.02
C GLN A 92 21.96 -0.17 -15.47
N ILE A 93 21.22 -1.25 -15.76
CA ILE A 93 20.61 -1.46 -17.08
C ILE A 93 19.61 -0.32 -17.37
N ASN A 94 18.72 0.01 -16.41
CA ASN A 94 17.76 1.07 -16.60
C ASN A 94 18.40 2.47 -16.68
N LEU A 95 19.51 2.70 -15.98
CA LEU A 95 20.30 3.91 -16.15
C LEU A 95 20.83 4.06 -17.60
N ASN A 96 21.35 2.98 -18.17
CA ASN A 96 21.83 2.99 -19.55
C ASN A 96 20.68 3.27 -20.53
N ARG A 97 19.54 2.58 -20.37
CA ARG A 97 18.34 2.81 -21.18
C ARG A 97 17.80 4.25 -21.05
N LEU A 98 17.86 4.84 -19.85
CA LEU A 98 17.44 6.21 -19.60
C LEU A 98 18.34 7.22 -20.34
N LYS A 99 19.67 7.02 -20.31
CA LYS A 99 20.65 7.89 -20.97
C LYS A 99 20.50 7.90 -22.51
N GLU A 100 19.99 6.83 -23.10
CA GLU A 100 19.70 6.74 -24.52
C GLU A 100 18.50 7.60 -24.95
N CYS A 101 17.62 7.99 -24.03
CA CYS A 101 16.41 8.75 -24.34
C CYS A 101 16.64 10.24 -24.67
N GLY A 102 17.77 10.83 -24.32
CA GLY A 102 18.19 12.18 -24.73
C GLY A 102 17.32 13.38 -24.29
N SER A 103 16.09 13.15 -23.86
CA SER A 103 15.10 14.19 -23.53
C SER A 103 14.88 14.40 -22.01
N ILE A 104 15.66 13.70 -21.16
CA ILE A 104 15.51 13.69 -19.71
C ILE A 104 16.65 14.46 -19.07
N TYR A 105 16.32 15.40 -18.18
CA TYR A 105 17.32 16.05 -17.34
C TYR A 105 17.78 15.07 -16.28
N PHE A 106 19.05 14.64 -16.36
CA PHE A 106 19.60 13.62 -15.49
C PHE A 106 20.80 14.14 -14.69
N THR A 107 20.75 13.94 -13.37
CA THR A 107 21.82 14.27 -12.43
C THR A 107 22.18 13.07 -11.59
N GLU A 108 23.44 12.63 -11.65
CA GLU A 108 23.98 11.61 -10.74
C GLU A 108 24.58 12.30 -9.49
N VAL A 109 24.01 11.99 -8.32
CA VAL A 109 24.43 12.55 -7.03
C VAL A 109 25.35 11.57 -6.34
N SER A 110 26.65 11.89 -6.32
CA SER A 110 27.69 11.08 -5.64
C SER A 110 28.14 11.66 -4.31
N THR A 111 28.15 12.99 -4.18
CA THR A 111 28.65 13.71 -2.98
C THR A 111 27.72 14.83 -2.57
N LYS A 112 27.74 15.95 -3.29
CA LYS A 112 26.90 17.12 -3.02
C LYS A 112 25.62 17.05 -3.82
N PHE A 113 24.51 17.41 -3.20
CA PHE A 113 23.22 17.52 -3.84
C PHE A 113 22.68 18.94 -3.67
N ASP A 114 22.40 19.60 -4.77
CA ASP A 114 21.72 20.89 -4.82
C ASP A 114 20.25 20.57 -5.23
N PRO A 115 19.28 20.66 -4.27
CA PRO A 115 17.92 20.21 -4.54
C PRO A 115 17.20 21.18 -5.51
N PRO A 116 16.38 20.65 -6.43
CA PRO A 116 15.56 21.49 -7.31
C PRO A 116 14.47 22.20 -6.49
N VAL A 117 13.96 23.33 -6.99
CA VAL A 117 12.80 23.98 -6.37
C VAL A 117 11.56 23.15 -6.65
N LEU A 118 10.93 22.62 -5.59
CA LEU A 118 9.71 21.84 -5.67
C LEU A 118 8.48 22.71 -5.36
N THR A 119 7.47 22.64 -6.22
CA THR A 119 6.21 23.40 -6.13
C THR A 119 5.01 22.48 -6.37
N GLU A 120 3.80 22.94 -6.17
CA GLU A 120 2.55 22.20 -6.43
C GLU A 120 2.39 21.73 -7.90
N LYS A 121 3.21 22.26 -8.84
CA LYS A 121 3.23 21.82 -10.25
C LYS A 121 4.21 20.68 -10.52
N HIS A 122 4.96 20.25 -9.52
CA HIS A 122 5.87 19.12 -9.62
C HIS A 122 5.21 17.90 -8.98
N LEU A 123 5.37 16.74 -9.62
CA LEU A 123 5.09 15.45 -9.00
C LEU A 123 6.42 14.81 -8.64
N VAL A 124 6.63 14.55 -7.36
CA VAL A 124 7.79 13.80 -6.87
C VAL A 124 7.50 12.31 -6.99
N VAL A 125 8.42 11.59 -7.63
CA VAL A 125 8.43 10.12 -7.68
C VAL A 125 9.52 9.64 -6.73
N ASP A 126 9.12 9.03 -5.63
CA ASP A 126 10.03 8.46 -4.62
C ASP A 126 10.37 7.02 -4.97
N GLY A 127 11.59 6.81 -5.46
CA GLY A 127 12.21 5.52 -5.72
C GLY A 127 13.57 5.37 -5.03
N LEU A 128 13.81 6.09 -3.91
CA LEU A 128 15.08 6.02 -3.19
C LEU A 128 15.31 4.64 -2.56
N PHE A 129 14.33 4.12 -1.81
CA PHE A 129 14.43 2.83 -1.13
C PHE A 129 13.07 2.11 -1.16
N GLY A 130 13.08 0.83 -1.47
CA GLY A 130 11.92 -0.05 -1.41
C GLY A 130 11.87 -0.91 -0.14
N SER A 131 11.07 -1.95 -0.15
CA SER A 131 10.82 -2.90 0.95
C SER A 131 12.06 -3.64 1.49
N GLY A 132 13.19 -3.52 0.82
CA GLY A 132 14.47 -4.09 1.29
C GLY A 132 15.19 -3.29 2.37
N LEU A 133 14.67 -2.13 2.77
CA LEU A 133 15.26 -1.31 3.82
C LEU A 133 15.07 -1.97 5.20
N ASN A 134 16.13 -2.05 5.99
CA ASN A 134 16.14 -2.69 7.32
C ASN A 134 16.77 -1.83 8.42
N LYS A 135 17.04 -0.55 8.14
CA LYS A 135 17.60 0.41 9.09
C LYS A 135 17.04 1.79 8.80
N PRO A 136 16.88 2.65 9.83
CA PRO A 136 16.46 4.03 9.63
C PRO A 136 17.37 4.80 8.67
N LEU A 137 16.78 5.65 7.85
CA LEU A 137 17.56 6.56 6.99
C LEU A 137 18.32 7.57 7.85
N ASN A 138 19.54 7.89 7.39
CA ASN A 138 20.40 8.89 8.04
C ASN A 138 21.17 9.71 7.00
N GLY A 139 21.96 10.69 7.46
CA GLY A 139 22.83 11.51 6.63
C GLY A 139 22.11 12.19 5.45
N GLY A 140 22.69 12.11 4.25
CA GLY A 140 22.19 12.77 3.05
C GLY A 140 20.80 12.31 2.63
N PHE A 141 20.48 11.02 2.73
CA PHE A 141 19.15 10.51 2.39
C PHE A 141 18.07 11.05 3.33
N ALA A 142 18.36 11.14 4.63
CA ALA A 142 17.43 11.74 5.58
C ALA A 142 17.21 13.24 5.29
N ALA A 143 18.26 13.96 4.85
CA ALA A 143 18.14 15.36 4.46
C ALA A 143 17.27 15.54 3.20
N VAL A 144 17.43 14.69 2.20
CA VAL A 144 16.59 14.68 0.99
C VAL A 144 15.13 14.43 1.33
N VAL A 145 14.85 13.41 2.15
CA VAL A 145 13.49 13.10 2.60
C VAL A 145 12.86 14.30 3.32
N LYS A 146 13.59 14.92 4.26
CA LYS A 146 13.09 16.11 4.98
C LYS A 146 12.83 17.29 4.03
N TYR A 147 13.68 17.49 3.03
CA TYR A 147 13.49 18.52 2.03
C TYR A 147 12.20 18.29 1.22
N ILE A 148 11.98 17.08 0.73
CA ILE A 148 10.77 16.72 -0.03
C ILE A 148 9.53 16.86 0.86
N ASN A 149 9.55 16.33 2.08
CA ASN A 149 8.43 16.41 3.02
C ASN A 149 8.07 17.86 3.42
N ALA A 150 9.00 18.80 3.30
CA ALA A 150 8.76 20.22 3.55
C ALA A 150 8.24 20.96 2.32
N SER A 151 8.24 20.34 1.15
CA SER A 151 7.73 20.93 -0.09
C SER A 151 6.19 20.85 -0.15
N LYS A 152 5.60 21.53 -1.16
CA LYS A 152 4.16 21.41 -1.45
C LYS A 152 3.88 20.52 -2.65
N SER A 153 4.88 19.82 -3.16
CA SER A 153 4.74 18.91 -4.28
C SER A 153 4.04 17.64 -3.84
N PRO A 154 3.05 17.15 -4.58
CA PRO A 154 2.53 15.80 -4.35
C PRO A 154 3.65 14.76 -4.53
N VAL A 155 3.59 13.71 -3.73
CA VAL A 155 4.58 12.63 -3.70
C VAL A 155 3.91 11.30 -4.01
N VAL A 156 4.41 10.58 -5.00
CA VAL A 156 4.08 9.20 -5.26
C VAL A 156 5.26 8.30 -4.91
N ALA A 157 5.07 7.35 -4.00
CA ALA A 157 6.08 6.38 -3.61
C ALA A 157 5.95 5.09 -4.43
N ILE A 158 7.07 4.62 -4.95
CA ILE A 158 7.17 3.31 -5.61
C ILE A 158 7.37 2.25 -4.54
N ASP A 159 6.49 1.25 -4.52
CA ASP A 159 6.48 0.07 -3.65
C ASP A 159 6.21 0.37 -2.17
N ILE A 160 6.95 1.26 -1.54
CA ILE A 160 6.82 1.70 -0.15
C ILE A 160 7.48 3.07 0.01
N PRO A 161 6.96 4.00 0.82
CA PRO A 161 7.62 5.27 1.08
C PRO A 161 9.03 5.09 1.62
N SER A 162 10.01 5.75 1.02
CA SER A 162 11.41 5.61 1.39
C SER A 162 11.65 5.95 2.86
N GLY A 163 12.30 5.05 3.56
CA GLY A 163 12.51 5.15 5.02
C GLY A 163 11.53 4.34 5.85
N LEU A 164 10.34 3.99 5.34
CA LEU A 164 9.42 3.06 5.99
C LEU A 164 9.92 1.62 5.78
N MET A 165 9.98 0.83 6.85
CA MET A 165 10.27 -0.61 6.78
C MET A 165 8.95 -1.38 6.62
N GLY A 166 9.00 -2.49 5.90
CA GLY A 166 7.81 -3.27 5.53
C GLY A 166 7.03 -3.84 6.70
N GLU A 167 7.71 -4.11 7.83
CA GLU A 167 7.11 -4.73 9.01
C GLU A 167 7.29 -3.87 10.26
N ASP A 168 8.43 -3.99 10.95
CA ASP A 168 8.69 -3.35 12.25
C ASP A 168 9.34 -1.98 12.08
N ASN A 169 8.67 -0.95 12.58
CA ASN A 169 9.15 0.43 12.61
C ASN A 169 9.32 0.98 14.03
N THR A 170 9.37 0.11 15.06
CA THR A 170 9.42 0.51 16.48
C THR A 170 10.59 1.44 16.77
N TYR A 171 11.75 1.19 16.19
CA TYR A 171 12.97 2.01 16.41
C TYR A 171 13.29 2.90 15.19
N ASN A 172 12.31 3.13 14.31
CA ASN A 172 12.52 3.98 13.15
C ASN A 172 12.45 5.47 13.50
N ILE A 173 13.12 6.28 12.69
CA ILE A 173 13.14 7.74 12.84
C ILE A 173 12.08 8.34 11.91
N ARG A 174 10.87 8.56 12.42
CA ARG A 174 9.71 9.02 11.63
C ARG A 174 9.98 10.27 10.77
N GLN A 175 10.80 11.20 11.26
CA GLN A 175 11.17 12.41 10.50
C GLN A 175 12.02 12.13 9.26
N ASN A 176 12.60 10.94 9.16
CA ASN A 176 13.44 10.50 8.04
C ASN A 176 12.68 9.56 7.11
N ILE A 177 11.35 9.47 7.24
CA ILE A 177 10.49 8.67 6.38
C ILE A 177 9.79 9.62 5.40
N MET A 178 9.76 9.27 4.12
CA MET A 178 9.02 9.97 3.08
C MET A 178 7.53 9.94 3.40
N ARG A 179 6.85 11.07 3.24
CA ARG A 179 5.39 11.14 3.31
C ARG A 179 4.86 11.14 1.88
N ALA A 180 4.17 10.10 1.52
CA ALA A 180 3.56 9.98 0.21
C ALA A 180 2.09 10.39 0.25
N ASP A 181 1.63 11.07 -0.79
CA ASP A 181 0.20 11.27 -1.03
C ASP A 181 -0.41 9.97 -1.56
N VAL A 182 0.38 9.26 -2.39
CA VAL A 182 -0.01 7.95 -2.95
C VAL A 182 1.16 6.98 -2.89
N THR A 183 0.92 5.77 -2.42
CA THR A 183 1.89 4.66 -2.48
C THR A 183 1.42 3.61 -3.48
N LEU A 184 2.22 3.35 -4.50
CA LEU A 184 1.96 2.34 -5.51
C LEU A 184 2.72 1.05 -5.15
N SER A 185 2.04 0.15 -4.46
CA SER A 185 2.66 -1.07 -3.94
C SER A 185 2.63 -2.19 -4.97
N ILE A 186 3.79 -2.79 -5.21
CA ILE A 186 3.94 -3.85 -6.20
C ILE A 186 3.43 -5.17 -5.61
N GLN A 187 2.46 -5.77 -6.29
CA GLN A 187 1.80 -7.04 -6.07
C GLN A 187 1.07 -7.19 -4.74
N LEU A 188 1.74 -6.96 -3.59
CA LEU A 188 1.20 -7.20 -2.26
C LEU A 188 1.39 -5.98 -1.34
N PRO A 189 0.48 -5.75 -0.39
CA PRO A 189 0.66 -4.72 0.61
C PRO A 189 1.72 -5.12 1.62
N LYS A 190 2.37 -4.14 2.23
CA LYS A 190 3.30 -4.36 3.34
C LYS A 190 2.55 -4.27 4.66
N LEU A 191 2.97 -5.04 5.66
CA LEU A 191 2.32 -5.05 6.97
C LEU A 191 2.23 -3.64 7.59
N SER A 192 3.27 -2.83 7.39
CA SER A 192 3.34 -1.45 7.89
C SER A 192 2.23 -0.53 7.37
N PHE A 193 1.54 -0.86 6.26
CA PHE A 193 0.45 -0.05 5.72
C PHE A 193 -0.83 -0.13 6.56
N PHE A 194 -0.97 -1.17 7.37
CA PHE A 194 -2.15 -1.42 8.19
C PHE A 194 -2.07 -0.84 9.60
N PHE A 195 -0.98 -0.16 9.93
CA PHE A 195 -0.81 0.49 11.24
C PHE A 195 -1.23 1.96 11.19
N PRO A 196 -2.14 2.40 12.07
CA PRO A 196 -2.70 3.75 12.07
C PRO A 196 -1.62 4.85 12.13
N GLU A 197 -0.52 4.59 12.83
CA GLU A 197 0.59 5.53 12.92
C GLU A 197 1.31 5.80 11.59
N ASN A 198 1.09 4.99 10.57
CA ASN A 198 1.69 5.14 9.24
C ASN A 198 0.73 5.73 8.20
N GLU A 199 -0.49 6.10 8.58
CA GLU A 199 -1.50 6.69 7.68
C GLU A 199 -0.96 7.92 6.93
N ASP A 200 -0.39 8.89 7.66
CA ASP A 200 0.22 10.12 7.09
C ASP A 200 1.50 9.87 6.28
N ILE A 201 2.07 8.67 6.37
CA ILE A 201 3.30 8.28 5.67
C ILE A 201 2.96 7.60 4.36
N VAL A 202 2.03 6.67 4.41
CA VAL A 202 1.66 5.82 3.27
C VAL A 202 0.69 6.55 2.34
N GLY A 203 -0.16 7.42 2.88
CA GLY A 203 -1.23 8.10 2.16
C GLY A 203 -2.25 7.11 1.57
N GLU A 204 -2.84 7.47 0.46
CA GLU A 204 -3.64 6.53 -0.33
C GLU A 204 -2.72 5.46 -0.93
N TRP A 205 -3.07 4.19 -0.85
CA TRP A 205 -2.26 3.16 -1.46
C TRP A 205 -3.06 2.27 -2.43
N GLU A 206 -2.39 1.83 -3.50
CA GLU A 206 -2.95 0.99 -4.54
C GLU A 206 -2.02 -0.19 -4.82
N LEU A 207 -2.60 -1.40 -4.96
CA LEU A 207 -1.85 -2.59 -5.32
C LEU A 207 -1.77 -2.73 -6.84
N LEU A 208 -0.56 -2.83 -7.34
CA LEU A 208 -0.29 -3.04 -8.75
C LEU A 208 -0.02 -4.52 -9.01
N ASN A 209 -0.95 -5.18 -9.67
CA ASN A 209 -0.79 -6.57 -10.06
C ASN A 209 0.16 -6.66 -11.26
N ILE A 210 1.34 -7.21 -11.04
CA ILE A 210 2.35 -7.45 -12.08
C ILE A 210 2.44 -8.92 -12.50
N GLY A 211 1.46 -9.74 -12.09
CA GLY A 211 1.37 -11.14 -12.48
C GLY A 211 2.39 -12.06 -11.84
N LEU A 212 2.80 -11.80 -10.59
CA LEU A 212 3.65 -12.73 -9.86
C LEU A 212 2.93 -14.06 -9.60
N LYS A 213 3.70 -15.13 -9.51
CA LYS A 213 3.19 -16.49 -9.29
C LYS A 213 2.64 -16.66 -7.87
N THR A 214 1.33 -16.53 -7.73
CA THR A 214 0.63 -16.55 -6.44
C THR A 214 0.68 -17.90 -5.72
N GLU A 215 0.96 -19.00 -6.45
CA GLU A 215 1.14 -20.33 -5.86
C GLU A 215 2.24 -20.36 -4.79
N PHE A 216 3.27 -19.52 -4.93
CA PHE A 216 4.30 -19.37 -3.92
C PHE A 216 3.72 -18.83 -2.59
N ILE A 217 2.79 -17.87 -2.66
CA ILE A 217 2.15 -17.27 -1.48
C ILE A 217 1.41 -18.32 -0.65
N GLU A 218 0.82 -19.33 -1.30
CA GLU A 218 0.16 -20.44 -0.62
C GLU A 218 1.12 -21.23 0.28
N THR A 219 2.39 -21.36 -0.14
CA THR A 219 3.43 -22.10 0.58
C THR A 219 4.04 -21.34 1.75
N VAL A 220 3.91 -20.01 1.78
CA VAL A 220 4.51 -19.16 2.84
C VAL A 220 3.62 -19.17 4.08
N GLU A 221 4.19 -19.40 5.25
CA GLU A 221 3.51 -19.21 6.53
C GLU A 221 3.38 -17.70 6.84
N SER A 222 2.20 -17.29 7.27
CA SER A 222 1.93 -15.92 7.71
C SER A 222 0.94 -15.93 8.87
N SER A 223 1.18 -15.06 9.84
CA SER A 223 0.24 -14.76 10.93
C SER A 223 -0.70 -13.59 10.61
N PHE A 224 -0.51 -12.91 9.46
CA PHE A 224 -1.25 -11.72 9.08
C PHE A 224 -2.05 -11.95 7.81
N PHE A 225 -3.32 -11.56 7.86
CA PHE A 225 -4.25 -11.72 6.76
C PHE A 225 -5.10 -10.46 6.60
N THR A 226 -5.43 -10.11 5.37
CA THR A 226 -6.47 -9.14 5.08
C THR A 226 -7.63 -9.83 4.39
N THR A 227 -8.85 -9.36 4.70
CA THR A 227 -10.08 -9.89 4.14
C THR A 227 -10.32 -9.33 2.73
N GLU A 228 -10.63 -10.21 1.79
CA GLU A 228 -10.96 -9.84 0.41
C GLU A 228 -12.45 -9.96 0.15
N GLU A 229 -12.96 -9.16 -0.79
CA GLU A 229 -14.37 -9.17 -1.18
C GLU A 229 -14.85 -10.56 -1.61
N VAL A 230 -14.00 -11.30 -2.33
CA VAL A 230 -14.31 -12.66 -2.81
C VAL A 230 -14.54 -13.61 -1.64
N GLU A 231 -13.74 -13.51 -0.58
CA GLU A 231 -13.91 -14.32 0.64
C GLU A 231 -15.26 -14.04 1.30
N ILE A 232 -15.61 -12.76 1.44
CA ILE A 232 -16.92 -12.37 2.02
C ILE A 232 -18.07 -12.82 1.14
N ARG A 233 -17.98 -12.64 -0.18
CA ARG A 233 -19.01 -13.12 -1.12
C ARG A 233 -19.27 -14.62 -1.00
N ASN A 234 -18.21 -15.41 -0.82
CA ASN A 234 -18.31 -16.87 -0.65
C ASN A 234 -18.98 -17.28 0.67
N LEU A 235 -18.88 -16.44 1.71
CA LEU A 235 -19.55 -16.67 3.00
C LEU A 235 -21.06 -16.35 2.94
N ILE A 236 -21.47 -15.41 2.08
CA ILE A 236 -22.87 -15.00 1.95
C ILE A 236 -23.59 -16.01 1.05
N LYS A 237 -24.44 -16.85 1.66
CA LYS A 237 -25.24 -17.85 0.94
C LYS A 237 -26.60 -17.27 0.53
N PRO A 238 -27.08 -17.50 -0.71
CA PRO A 238 -28.42 -17.11 -1.12
C PRO A 238 -29.49 -17.78 -0.25
N ARG A 239 -30.52 -17.02 0.11
CA ARG A 239 -31.65 -17.54 0.89
C ARG A 239 -32.57 -18.38 0.00
N LYS A 240 -32.95 -19.57 0.46
CA LYS A 240 -33.95 -20.39 -0.23
C LYS A 240 -35.31 -19.71 -0.15
N ARG A 241 -36.11 -19.85 -1.25
CA ARG A 241 -37.44 -19.21 -1.39
C ARG A 241 -38.41 -19.52 -0.24
N PHE A 242 -38.35 -20.72 0.33
CA PHE A 242 -39.23 -21.19 1.40
C PHE A 242 -38.50 -21.35 2.74
N ALA A 243 -37.37 -20.69 2.91
CA ALA A 243 -36.67 -20.69 4.20
C ALA A 243 -37.44 -19.85 5.25
N HIS A 244 -37.45 -20.32 6.46
CA HIS A 244 -38.04 -19.59 7.63
C HIS A 244 -36.93 -19.07 8.54
N LYS A 245 -37.26 -18.14 9.44
CA LYS A 245 -36.31 -17.48 10.33
C LYS A 245 -35.43 -18.45 11.14
N GLY A 246 -35.94 -19.59 11.57
CA GLY A 246 -35.19 -20.57 12.34
C GLY A 246 -34.06 -21.24 11.54
N ALA A 247 -34.09 -21.15 10.17
CA ALA A 247 -33.01 -21.69 9.32
C ALA A 247 -31.75 -20.78 9.28
N PHE A 248 -31.83 -19.56 9.84
CA PHE A 248 -30.74 -18.58 9.79
C PHE A 248 -30.08 -18.34 11.15
N GLY A 249 -30.24 -19.27 12.07
CA GLY A 249 -29.60 -19.24 13.37
C GLY A 249 -30.36 -18.43 14.43
N HIS A 250 -29.92 -18.58 15.66
CA HIS A 250 -30.43 -17.85 16.83
C HIS A 250 -29.22 -17.32 17.61
N GLY A 251 -29.06 -15.99 17.66
CA GLY A 251 -27.95 -15.34 18.37
C GLY A 251 -28.37 -14.91 19.78
N LEU A 252 -27.41 -14.88 20.68
CA LEU A 252 -27.52 -14.23 21.97
C LEU A 252 -26.57 -13.05 22.03
N LEU A 253 -27.13 -11.85 22.26
CA LEU A 253 -26.36 -10.62 22.46
C LEU A 253 -26.46 -10.24 23.95
N ILE A 254 -25.34 -10.20 24.65
CA ILE A 254 -25.23 -9.70 26.02
C ILE A 254 -24.52 -8.36 25.93
N ALA A 255 -25.25 -7.26 26.19
CA ALA A 255 -24.71 -5.92 25.96
C ALA A 255 -25.46 -4.84 26.77
N GLY A 256 -24.85 -3.65 26.85
CA GLY A 256 -25.40 -2.49 27.53
C GLY A 256 -25.03 -2.42 29.00
N SER A 257 -25.14 -1.20 29.55
CA SER A 257 -25.00 -0.92 30.97
C SER A 257 -25.97 0.20 31.33
N TYR A 258 -26.13 0.47 32.63
CA TYR A 258 -26.94 1.61 33.08
C TYR A 258 -26.48 2.91 32.41
N GLY A 259 -27.41 3.65 31.79
CA GLY A 259 -27.10 4.88 31.05
C GLY A 259 -26.45 4.71 29.69
N MET A 260 -26.11 3.48 29.25
CA MET A 260 -25.43 3.19 27.99
C MET A 260 -26.15 2.09 27.19
N ALA A 261 -27.39 2.34 26.81
CA ALA A 261 -28.20 1.40 26.01
C ALA A 261 -27.91 1.49 24.49
N GLY A 262 -27.35 2.61 24.02
CA GLY A 262 -27.15 2.87 22.58
C GLY A 262 -26.34 1.81 21.86
N ALA A 263 -25.24 1.36 22.45
CA ALA A 263 -24.37 0.33 21.87
C ALA A 263 -25.10 -1.01 21.72
N SER A 264 -25.91 -1.42 22.71
CA SER A 264 -26.72 -2.66 22.63
C SER A 264 -27.80 -2.58 21.54
N ILE A 265 -28.44 -1.42 21.39
CA ILE A 265 -29.45 -1.17 20.33
C ILE A 265 -28.80 -1.25 18.94
N LEU A 266 -27.67 -0.57 18.75
CA LEU A 266 -26.93 -0.59 17.47
C LEU A 266 -26.45 -1.99 17.11
N SER A 267 -25.92 -2.74 18.09
CA SER A 267 -25.45 -4.12 17.90
C SER A 267 -26.61 -5.05 17.55
N ALA A 268 -27.75 -4.93 18.24
CA ALA A 268 -28.95 -5.73 17.96
C ALA A 268 -29.47 -5.47 16.53
N ARG A 269 -29.61 -4.21 16.14
CA ARG A 269 -30.01 -3.83 14.77
C ARG A 269 -29.02 -4.33 13.72
N ALA A 270 -27.71 -4.21 13.95
CA ALA A 270 -26.68 -4.72 13.06
C ALA A 270 -26.80 -6.24 12.90
N CYS A 271 -26.94 -6.98 13.99
CA CYS A 271 -27.12 -8.42 14.00
C CYS A 271 -28.33 -8.87 13.16
N LEU A 272 -29.48 -8.24 13.36
CA LEU A 272 -30.71 -8.53 12.61
C LEU A 272 -30.55 -8.21 11.11
N ARG A 273 -29.96 -7.06 10.80
CA ARG A 273 -29.68 -6.65 9.40
C ARG A 273 -28.64 -7.52 8.71
N SER A 274 -27.72 -8.10 9.45
CA SER A 274 -26.75 -9.08 8.91
C SER A 274 -27.41 -10.42 8.55
N GLY A 275 -28.69 -10.61 8.94
CA GLY A 275 -29.50 -11.70 8.42
C GLY A 275 -29.70 -12.86 9.38
N ILE A 276 -29.42 -12.71 10.67
CA ILE A 276 -29.77 -13.72 11.67
C ILE A 276 -31.28 -13.95 11.71
N GLY A 277 -31.72 -15.18 11.95
CA GLY A 277 -33.13 -15.53 11.96
C GLY A 277 -33.85 -15.14 13.25
N LEU A 278 -33.18 -15.31 14.38
CA LEU A 278 -33.67 -14.98 15.71
C LEU A 278 -32.55 -14.32 16.53
N LEU A 279 -32.90 -13.31 17.32
CA LEU A 279 -31.95 -12.65 18.22
C LEU A 279 -32.54 -12.52 19.60
N THR A 280 -31.90 -13.06 20.61
CA THR A 280 -32.14 -12.78 22.03
C THR A 280 -31.14 -11.76 22.50
N VAL A 281 -31.61 -10.69 23.14
CA VAL A 281 -30.76 -9.66 23.72
C VAL A 281 -30.94 -9.66 25.23
N HIS A 282 -29.83 -9.93 25.93
CA HIS A 282 -29.74 -9.84 27.37
C HIS A 282 -29.18 -8.46 27.76
N VAL A 283 -29.99 -7.65 28.44
CA VAL A 283 -29.63 -6.29 28.85
C VAL A 283 -29.92 -6.07 30.34
N PRO A 284 -29.28 -5.09 31.00
CA PRO A 284 -29.69 -4.66 32.33
C PRO A 284 -31.17 -4.27 32.35
N ILE A 285 -31.88 -4.58 33.44
CA ILE A 285 -33.33 -4.40 33.59
C ILE A 285 -33.82 -2.98 33.22
N HIS A 286 -33.02 -1.97 33.49
CA HIS A 286 -33.33 -0.58 33.14
C HIS A 286 -33.36 -0.28 31.63
N ASN A 287 -32.79 -1.16 30.83
CA ASN A 287 -32.71 -1.02 29.36
C ASN A 287 -33.74 -1.92 28.65
N HIS A 288 -34.50 -2.75 29.39
CA HIS A 288 -35.43 -3.72 28.83
C HIS A 288 -36.48 -3.06 27.91
N ASP A 289 -37.27 -2.11 28.45
CA ASP A 289 -38.34 -1.48 27.71
C ASP A 289 -37.84 -0.63 26.54
N LEU A 290 -36.67 0.00 26.73
CA LEU A 290 -36.02 0.75 25.68
C LEU A 290 -35.56 -0.16 24.52
N MET A 291 -34.98 -1.33 24.84
CA MET A 291 -34.60 -2.31 23.83
C MET A 291 -35.81 -2.84 23.08
N GLN A 292 -36.86 -3.23 23.79
CA GLN A 292 -38.07 -3.78 23.19
C GLN A 292 -38.81 -2.75 22.31
N SER A 293 -38.79 -1.48 22.67
CA SER A 293 -39.41 -0.42 21.87
C SER A 293 -38.57 -0.02 20.65
N THR A 294 -37.26 -0.11 20.74
CA THR A 294 -36.35 0.32 19.66
C THR A 294 -35.96 -0.78 18.69
N VAL A 295 -36.02 -2.05 19.11
CA VAL A 295 -35.67 -3.24 18.31
C VAL A 295 -36.76 -4.31 18.54
N PRO A 296 -38.02 -4.08 18.07
CA PRO A 296 -39.13 -4.97 18.34
C PRO A 296 -38.98 -6.39 17.79
N GLU A 297 -38.07 -6.61 16.83
CA GLU A 297 -37.80 -7.94 16.29
C GLU A 297 -36.95 -8.81 17.22
N ALA A 298 -36.27 -8.22 18.22
CA ALA A 298 -35.46 -8.95 19.17
C ALA A 298 -36.30 -9.50 20.35
N ILE A 299 -35.89 -10.67 20.83
CA ILE A 299 -36.37 -11.22 22.09
C ILE A 299 -35.52 -10.57 23.19
N VAL A 300 -36.17 -9.84 24.11
CA VAL A 300 -35.43 -9.15 25.20
C VAL A 300 -35.52 -9.97 26.49
N HIS A 301 -34.38 -10.14 27.16
CA HIS A 301 -34.29 -10.88 28.44
C HIS A 301 -33.47 -10.09 29.45
#